data_3589e347356e78fce03755904858aa7f
#
_entry.id   3589e347356e78fce03755904858aa7f
#
_cell.length_a   1.000
_cell.length_b   1.000
_cell.length_c   1.000
_cell.angle_alpha   90.00
_cell.angle_beta   90.00
_cell.angle_gamma   90.00
#
_symmetry.space_group_name_H-M   'P 1'
#
loop_
_entity.id
_entity.type
_entity.pdbx_description
1 polymer ?
#
loop_
_entity_poly.entity_id
_entity_poly.type
_entity_poly.pdbx_seq_one_letter_code
_entity_poly.pdbx_strand_id
1 'polypeptide(L)'
;MLRIPGGQFDVDVEGAYQFGKARATIAATDRSDLSVSAYFVHAEFGRTFVIGWSPRVSLHFDRASGDRGAPGEYGRFDALFGARRADFGPVDLYGPIGRSNLVSPGIRLEAKPSRRLDSFVMLRELWLDSANDSFSSTGVRDRSGQSGRHAGVQIEGRVRYWVVPKRLRMDTGVALLAKGRFLHQASNAPSTGSTHYAYFDLATEF
;
A
#
# COMPACT_ATOMS: atom_id res chain seq x y z
N MET A 1 4.36 -16.36 -6.02
CA MET A 1 5.14 -16.48 -4.76
C MET A 1 5.78 -17.86 -4.69
N LEU A 2 7.09 -17.92 -4.84
CA LEU A 2 7.87 -19.17 -4.68
C LEU A 2 8.09 -19.42 -3.19
N ARG A 3 7.32 -20.33 -2.59
CA ARG A 3 7.56 -20.80 -1.23
C ARG A 3 8.53 -21.97 -1.25
N ILE A 4 9.65 -21.80 -0.62
CA ILE A 4 10.64 -22.83 -0.38
C ILE A 4 10.32 -23.53 0.96
N PRO A 5 10.16 -24.87 1.09
CA PRO A 5 9.65 -25.57 2.28
C PRO A 5 10.60 -25.53 3.49
N GLY A 6 10.04 -25.29 4.69
CA GLY A 6 10.60 -25.59 6.02
C GLY A 6 11.85 -24.84 6.47
N GLY A 7 11.72 -23.83 7.32
CA GLY A 7 12.82 -23.02 7.84
C GLY A 7 13.46 -22.10 6.81
N GLN A 8 12.70 -21.62 5.84
CA GLN A 8 13.17 -21.20 4.55
C GLN A 8 12.86 -19.76 4.26
N PHE A 9 13.66 -19.22 3.35
CA PHE A 9 13.50 -17.92 2.77
C PHE A 9 12.51 -17.99 1.60
N ASP A 10 11.76 -16.94 1.42
CA ASP A 10 10.92 -16.69 0.25
C ASP A 10 11.16 -15.27 -0.27
N VAL A 11 11.01 -15.11 -1.57
CA VAL A 11 11.19 -13.83 -2.26
C VAL A 11 10.01 -13.63 -3.20
N ASP A 12 9.46 -12.42 -3.20
CA ASP A 12 8.48 -11.96 -4.17
C ASP A 12 8.97 -10.65 -4.77
N VAL A 13 8.99 -10.54 -6.10
CA VAL A 13 9.36 -9.32 -6.81
C VAL A 13 8.39 -9.11 -7.94
N GLU A 14 7.77 -7.94 -7.97
CA GLU A 14 6.86 -7.50 -9.02
C GLU A 14 7.32 -6.14 -9.54
N GLY A 15 7.19 -5.92 -10.83
CA GLY A 15 7.48 -4.63 -11.44
C GLY A 15 6.60 -4.36 -12.66
N ALA A 16 6.28 -3.09 -12.86
CA ALA A 16 5.55 -2.62 -14.03
C ALA A 16 6.14 -1.29 -14.51
N TYR A 17 6.18 -1.11 -15.83
CA TYR A 17 6.56 0.13 -16.47
C TYR A 17 5.47 0.58 -17.43
N GLN A 18 5.04 1.82 -17.28
CA GLN A 18 4.01 2.44 -18.12
C GLN A 18 4.65 3.47 -19.03
N PHE A 19 4.34 3.40 -20.31
CA PHE A 19 4.84 4.31 -21.32
C PHE A 19 3.76 4.61 -22.35
N GLY A 20 3.94 5.68 -23.11
CA GLY A 20 3.00 6.09 -24.15
C GLY A 20 2.62 7.55 -24.02
N LYS A 21 1.37 7.88 -24.29
CA LYS A 21 0.85 9.24 -24.21
C LYS A 21 -0.46 9.28 -23.45
N ALA A 22 -0.66 10.36 -22.68
CA ALA A 22 -1.91 10.65 -21.99
C ALA A 22 -2.31 12.11 -22.24
N ARG A 23 -3.60 12.41 -22.18
CA ARG A 23 -4.07 13.80 -22.21
C ARG A 23 -3.69 14.51 -20.92
N ALA A 24 -3.33 15.77 -21.01
CA ALA A 24 -3.03 16.59 -19.84
C ALA A 24 -4.26 16.81 -18.96
N THR A 25 -5.46 16.87 -19.56
CA THR A 25 -6.73 17.02 -18.86
C THR A 25 -7.84 16.18 -19.50
N ILE A 26 -8.97 16.05 -18.81
CA ILE A 26 -10.17 15.37 -19.32
C ILE A 26 -11.07 16.29 -20.18
N ALA A 27 -10.68 17.55 -20.38
CA ALA A 27 -11.48 18.48 -21.17
C ALA A 27 -11.51 18.08 -22.65
N ALA A 28 -12.69 18.08 -23.26
CA ALA A 28 -12.86 17.72 -24.68
C ALA A 28 -12.06 18.61 -25.64
N THR A 29 -11.71 19.81 -25.21
CA THR A 29 -10.90 20.79 -25.96
C THR A 29 -9.40 20.58 -25.78
N ASP A 30 -8.96 19.74 -24.84
CA ASP A 30 -7.56 19.49 -24.60
C ASP A 30 -6.95 18.68 -25.77
N ARG A 31 -5.90 19.25 -26.36
CA ARG A 31 -5.13 18.65 -27.45
C ARG A 31 -3.70 18.30 -27.03
N SER A 32 -3.36 18.58 -25.77
CA SER A 32 -2.01 18.39 -25.26
C SER A 32 -1.76 16.93 -24.87
N ASP A 33 -0.82 16.29 -25.54
CA ASP A 33 -0.36 14.95 -25.19
C ASP A 33 0.89 15.05 -24.31
N LEU A 34 0.83 14.41 -23.14
CA LEU A 34 1.96 14.23 -22.26
C LEU A 34 2.63 12.87 -22.55
N SER A 35 3.93 12.83 -22.55
CA SER A 35 4.69 11.59 -22.63
C SER A 35 4.66 10.88 -21.28
N VAL A 36 4.11 9.67 -21.23
CA VAL A 36 4.02 8.86 -20.02
C VAL A 36 5.32 8.09 -19.82
N SER A 37 5.91 8.20 -18.62
CA SER A 37 7.03 7.39 -18.16
C SER A 37 6.89 7.17 -16.67
N ALA A 38 6.27 6.04 -16.28
CA ALA A 38 5.95 5.74 -14.90
C ALA A 38 6.29 4.28 -14.57
N TYR A 39 6.60 4.00 -13.31
CA TYR A 39 6.98 2.66 -12.89
C TYR A 39 6.47 2.32 -11.50
N PHE A 40 6.39 1.03 -11.26
CA PHE A 40 6.11 0.42 -9.97
C PHE A 40 7.08 -0.74 -9.74
N VAL A 41 7.55 -0.85 -8.51
CA VAL A 41 8.36 -1.98 -8.03
C VAL A 41 7.86 -2.39 -6.66
N HIS A 42 7.64 -3.68 -6.49
CA HIS A 42 7.42 -4.35 -5.21
C HIS A 42 8.51 -5.38 -4.98
N ALA A 43 9.01 -5.47 -3.76
CA ALA A 43 9.93 -6.51 -3.32
C ALA A 43 9.57 -6.95 -1.91
N GLU A 44 9.46 -8.25 -1.72
CA GLU A 44 9.27 -8.89 -0.42
C GLU A 44 10.32 -9.97 -0.23
N PHE A 45 10.96 -9.97 0.95
CA PHE A 45 11.88 -10.99 1.39
C PHE A 45 11.43 -11.52 2.74
N GLY A 46 11.12 -12.81 2.82
CA GLY A 46 10.55 -13.44 4.00
C GLY A 46 11.32 -14.65 4.48
N ARG A 47 11.15 -14.95 5.77
CA ARG A 47 11.60 -16.20 6.39
C ARG A 47 10.51 -16.77 7.28
N THR A 48 10.16 -18.04 7.04
CA THR A 48 9.26 -18.82 7.89
C THR A 48 10.07 -19.71 8.83
N PHE A 49 9.74 -19.69 10.12
CA PHE A 49 10.40 -20.52 11.13
C PHE A 49 9.59 -21.78 11.40
N VAL A 50 10.27 -22.90 11.56
CA VAL A 50 9.66 -24.21 11.84
C VAL A 50 9.50 -24.39 13.35
N ILE A 51 8.61 -23.62 13.94
CA ILE A 51 8.20 -23.73 15.34
C ILE A 51 6.67 -23.71 15.43
N GLY A 52 6.10 -24.04 16.58
CA GLY A 52 4.68 -24.37 16.73
C GLY A 52 3.65 -23.40 16.14
N TRP A 53 3.98 -22.13 15.95
CA TRP A 53 3.08 -21.12 15.35
C TRP A 53 3.41 -20.79 13.90
N SER A 54 4.43 -21.46 13.34
CA SER A 54 4.96 -21.18 12.00
C SER A 54 5.11 -19.67 11.71
N PRO A 55 5.78 -18.90 12.62
CA PRO A 55 5.90 -17.48 12.43
C PRO A 55 6.74 -17.17 11.19
N ARG A 56 6.32 -16.15 10.45
CA ARG A 56 7.04 -15.61 9.30
C ARG A 56 7.33 -14.14 9.52
N VAL A 57 8.59 -13.76 9.34
CA VAL A 57 9.01 -12.36 9.30
C VAL A 57 9.36 -12.02 7.86
N SER A 58 8.86 -10.89 7.37
CA SER A 58 9.21 -10.40 6.04
C SER A 58 9.51 -8.89 6.02
N LEU A 59 10.44 -8.53 5.17
CA LEU A 59 10.74 -7.16 4.80
C LEU A 59 10.02 -6.85 3.48
N HIS A 60 9.41 -5.69 3.42
CA HIS A 60 8.67 -5.21 2.26
C HIS A 60 9.25 -3.89 1.77
N PHE A 61 9.26 -3.71 0.48
CA PHE A 61 9.59 -2.45 -0.15
C PHE A 61 8.70 -2.25 -1.36
N ASP A 62 7.96 -1.14 -1.36
CA ASP A 62 7.13 -0.72 -2.48
C ASP A 62 7.57 0.65 -2.95
N ARG A 63 7.65 0.84 -4.27
CA ARG A 63 7.88 2.13 -4.88
C ARG A 63 7.04 2.29 -6.13
N ALA A 64 6.19 3.32 -6.15
CA ALA A 64 5.43 3.73 -7.31
C ALA A 64 5.76 5.18 -7.64
N SER A 65 6.15 5.46 -8.87
CA SER A 65 6.56 6.79 -9.29
C SER A 65 5.45 7.82 -9.13
N GLY A 66 5.84 9.06 -8.80
CA GLY A 66 5.03 10.26 -8.77
C GLY A 66 5.36 11.20 -9.92
N ASP A 67 4.44 12.08 -10.25
CA ASP A 67 4.64 13.12 -11.23
C ASP A 67 5.55 14.24 -10.69
N ARG A 68 6.56 14.62 -11.46
CA ARG A 68 7.51 15.67 -11.09
C ARG A 68 7.13 17.04 -11.66
N GLY A 69 6.06 17.09 -12.47
CA GLY A 69 5.58 18.31 -13.11
C GLY A 69 6.49 18.82 -14.22
N ALA A 70 7.31 17.96 -14.84
CA ALA A 70 8.12 18.35 -15.98
C ALA A 70 7.21 18.66 -17.18
N PRO A 71 7.47 19.75 -17.92
CA PRO A 71 6.65 20.12 -19.07
C PRO A 71 6.58 19.03 -20.13
N GLY A 72 5.37 18.66 -20.55
CA GLY A 72 5.15 17.60 -21.56
C GLY A 72 5.31 16.18 -21.07
N GLU A 73 5.55 15.97 -19.78
CA GLU A 73 5.73 14.63 -19.17
C GLU A 73 4.65 14.33 -18.14
N TYR A 74 4.37 13.05 -17.96
CA TYR A 74 3.53 12.50 -16.89
C TYR A 74 4.21 11.29 -16.27
N GLY A 75 4.69 11.44 -15.04
CA GLY A 75 5.51 10.44 -14.35
C GLY A 75 4.79 9.65 -13.27
N ARG A 76 3.50 9.90 -13.03
CA ARG A 76 2.75 9.22 -11.98
C ARG A 76 2.29 7.84 -12.43
N PHE A 77 2.65 6.80 -11.67
CA PHE A 77 2.15 5.46 -11.90
C PHE A 77 0.64 5.37 -11.63
N ASP A 78 -0.10 4.78 -12.55
CA ASP A 78 -1.52 4.51 -12.44
C ASP A 78 -1.74 3.00 -12.36
N ALA A 79 -2.31 2.51 -11.28
CA ALA A 79 -2.62 1.10 -11.10
C ALA A 79 -3.72 0.59 -12.03
N LEU A 80 -4.39 1.48 -12.81
CA LEU A 80 -5.46 1.16 -13.77
C LEU A 80 -6.53 0.24 -13.14
N PHE A 81 -6.59 -1.00 -13.61
CA PHE A 81 -7.51 -2.03 -13.15
C PHE A 81 -6.88 -2.99 -12.12
N GLY A 82 -5.69 -2.68 -11.64
CA GLY A 82 -5.01 -3.46 -10.60
C GLY A 82 -5.80 -3.51 -9.30
N ALA A 83 -5.51 -4.49 -8.45
CA ALA A 83 -6.11 -4.60 -7.13
C ALA A 83 -5.83 -3.32 -6.33
N ARG A 84 -6.84 -2.48 -6.16
CA ARG A 84 -6.74 -1.22 -5.40
C ARG A 84 -6.76 -1.43 -3.90
N ARG A 85 -6.81 -2.70 -3.48
CA ARG A 85 -7.28 -3.12 -2.18
C ARG A 85 -6.20 -3.88 -1.48
N ALA A 86 -6.11 -4.22 -0.33
CA ALA A 86 -5.23 -5.13 0.39
C ALA A 86 -3.71 -4.89 0.34
N ASP A 87 -3.16 -4.10 -0.57
CA ASP A 87 -1.71 -3.90 -0.67
C ASP A 87 -1.16 -3.09 0.51
N PHE A 88 -1.91 -2.09 0.97
CA PHE A 88 -1.50 -1.14 2.00
C PHE A 88 -2.49 -0.99 3.15
N GLY A 89 -3.38 -1.94 3.33
CA GLY A 89 -4.35 -1.99 4.39
C GLY A 89 -4.91 -3.39 4.59
N PRO A 90 -5.46 -3.71 5.77
CA PRO A 90 -5.91 -5.06 6.09
C PRO A 90 -7.17 -5.47 5.35
N VAL A 91 -7.89 -4.53 4.77
CA VAL A 91 -9.12 -4.74 4.00
C VAL A 91 -9.27 -3.73 2.88
N ASP A 92 -10.10 -4.13 1.94
CA ASP A 92 -10.56 -3.37 0.78
C ASP A 92 -11.14 -1.97 1.07
N LEU A 93 -11.56 -1.67 2.27
CA LEU A 93 -12.20 -0.43 2.65
C LEU A 93 -11.22 0.67 3.08
N TYR A 94 -9.99 0.31 3.46
CA TYR A 94 -8.94 1.28 3.78
C TYR A 94 -8.19 1.65 2.49
N GLY A 95 -8.86 2.43 1.62
CA GLY A 95 -8.49 2.66 0.26
C GLY A 95 -7.70 3.93 -0.12
N PRO A 96 -7.27 4.85 0.79
CA PRO A 96 -6.55 6.05 0.35
C PRO A 96 -5.09 5.79 0.00
N ILE A 97 -4.50 4.67 0.41
CA ILE A 97 -3.12 4.34 0.11
C ILE A 97 -3.09 3.25 -0.96
N GLY A 98 -2.53 3.56 -2.11
CA GLY A 98 -2.35 2.67 -3.24
C GLY A 98 -1.02 2.90 -3.94
N ARG A 99 -0.74 2.10 -4.93
CA ARG A 99 0.50 2.12 -5.73
C ARG A 99 0.54 3.33 -6.65
N SER A 100 0.75 4.52 -6.10
CA SER A 100 0.85 5.77 -6.84
C SER A 100 1.56 6.82 -6.00
N ASN A 101 2.61 7.44 -6.51
CA ASN A 101 3.44 8.41 -5.80
C ASN A 101 3.77 7.97 -4.36
N LEU A 102 4.35 6.80 -4.22
CA LEU A 102 4.58 6.16 -2.94
C LEU A 102 5.95 5.50 -2.87
N VAL A 103 6.61 5.62 -1.72
CA VAL A 103 7.73 4.79 -1.29
C VAL A 103 7.41 4.26 0.10
N SER A 104 7.40 2.93 0.27
CA SER A 104 6.96 2.31 1.51
C SER A 104 7.83 1.12 1.89
N PRO A 105 8.89 1.32 2.68
CA PRO A 105 9.55 0.22 3.38
C PRO A 105 8.67 -0.28 4.54
N GLY A 106 8.71 -1.58 4.83
CA GLY A 106 7.94 -2.16 5.91
C GLY A 106 8.48 -3.48 6.42
N ILE A 107 8.01 -3.88 7.60
CA ILE A 107 8.26 -5.17 8.21
C ILE A 107 6.95 -5.80 8.63
N ARG A 108 6.79 -7.08 8.35
CA ARG A 108 5.60 -7.85 8.67
C ARG A 108 5.94 -9.09 9.48
N LEU A 109 5.13 -9.35 10.50
CA LEU A 109 5.14 -10.58 11.27
C LEU A 109 3.81 -11.30 11.06
N GLU A 110 3.88 -12.54 10.60
CA GLU A 110 2.72 -13.43 10.43
C GLU A 110 2.81 -14.61 11.40
N ALA A 111 1.67 -15.13 11.83
CA ALA A 111 1.58 -16.33 12.63
C ALA A 111 0.38 -17.18 12.22
N LYS A 112 0.57 -18.50 12.19
CA LYS A 112 -0.48 -19.50 11.94
C LYS A 112 -0.48 -20.54 13.06
N PRO A 113 -1.02 -20.17 14.24
CA PRO A 113 -1.04 -21.06 15.41
C PRO A 113 -1.81 -22.36 15.19
N SER A 114 -2.77 -22.35 14.26
CA SER A 114 -3.53 -23.54 13.90
C SER A 114 -4.04 -23.47 12.44
N ARG A 115 -4.66 -24.54 11.96
CA ARG A 115 -5.34 -24.53 10.64
C ARG A 115 -6.55 -23.62 10.57
N ARG A 116 -7.05 -23.15 11.73
CA ARG A 116 -8.22 -22.26 11.83
C ARG A 116 -7.87 -20.80 12.08
N LEU A 117 -6.64 -20.53 12.53
CA LEU A 117 -6.23 -19.21 12.97
C LEU A 117 -5.00 -18.74 12.20
N ASP A 118 -5.11 -17.61 11.53
CA ASP A 118 -3.98 -16.85 10.99
C ASP A 118 -4.06 -15.39 11.42
N SER A 119 -2.91 -14.76 11.60
CA SER A 119 -2.80 -13.37 11.99
C SER A 119 -1.55 -12.73 11.41
N PHE A 120 -1.58 -11.41 11.28
CA PHE A 120 -0.38 -10.64 11.04
C PHE A 120 -0.41 -9.26 11.71
N VAL A 121 0.77 -8.72 11.89
CA VAL A 121 1.01 -7.29 12.18
C VAL A 121 2.02 -6.79 11.17
N MET A 122 1.80 -5.59 10.64
CA MET A 122 2.70 -4.91 9.71
C MET A 122 2.95 -3.48 10.18
N LEU A 123 4.21 -3.10 10.18
CA LEU A 123 4.65 -1.71 10.34
C LEU A 123 5.27 -1.25 9.03
N ARG A 124 4.86 -0.09 8.55
CA ARG A 124 5.44 0.52 7.34
C ARG A 124 5.59 2.02 7.46
N GLU A 125 6.61 2.55 6.85
CA GLU A 125 6.70 3.98 6.59
C GLU A 125 6.09 4.34 5.24
N LEU A 126 5.60 5.56 5.14
CA LEU A 126 4.94 6.08 3.95
C LEU A 126 5.59 7.40 3.55
N TRP A 127 6.13 7.41 2.35
CA TRP A 127 6.80 8.56 1.76
C TRP A 127 6.26 8.80 0.36
N LEU A 128 6.26 10.05 -0.09
CA LEU A 128 6.01 10.39 -1.49
C LEU A 128 7.26 10.08 -2.33
N ASP A 129 7.09 9.57 -3.55
CA ASP A 129 8.17 9.48 -4.53
C ASP A 129 8.50 10.87 -5.10
N SER A 130 7.48 11.69 -5.38
CA SER A 130 7.62 13.10 -5.75
C SER A 130 6.94 14.00 -4.70
N ALA A 131 7.67 14.99 -4.15
CA ALA A 131 7.13 15.92 -3.16
C ALA A 131 6.04 16.87 -3.73
N ASN A 132 6.04 17.11 -5.03
CA ASN A 132 5.15 18.04 -5.72
C ASN A 132 3.84 17.42 -6.20
N ASP A 133 3.73 16.11 -6.13
CA ASP A 133 2.56 15.35 -6.55
C ASP A 133 1.68 14.95 -5.35
N SER A 134 0.45 14.52 -5.61
CA SER A 134 -0.45 14.10 -4.54
C SER A 134 -0.03 12.76 -3.92
N PHE A 135 -0.16 12.67 -2.60
CA PHE A 135 0.13 11.44 -1.88
C PHE A 135 -0.88 10.35 -2.25
N SER A 136 -0.40 9.31 -2.88
CA SER A 136 -1.22 8.16 -3.29
C SER A 136 -2.55 8.60 -3.91
N SER A 137 -3.67 8.01 -3.54
CA SER A 137 -5.03 8.36 -3.98
C SER A 137 -5.78 9.32 -3.06
N THR A 138 -5.10 9.92 -2.08
CA THR A 138 -5.74 10.80 -1.07
C THR A 138 -6.15 12.18 -1.60
N GLY A 139 -5.55 12.63 -2.71
CA GLY A 139 -5.71 13.99 -3.21
C GLY A 139 -4.95 15.06 -2.41
N VAL A 140 -4.30 14.71 -1.29
CA VAL A 140 -3.46 15.66 -0.53
C VAL A 140 -2.19 15.96 -1.33
N ARG A 141 -1.94 17.22 -1.60
CA ARG A 141 -0.85 17.69 -2.47
C ARG A 141 -0.26 19.01 -1.99
N ASP A 142 1.06 19.11 -2.06
CA ASP A 142 1.77 20.38 -1.96
C ASP A 142 2.58 20.63 -3.24
N ARG A 143 2.09 21.52 -4.10
CA ARG A 143 2.75 21.83 -5.37
C ARG A 143 4.12 22.49 -5.20
N SER A 144 4.37 23.12 -4.06
CA SER A 144 5.66 23.74 -3.74
C SER A 144 6.72 22.74 -3.30
N GLY A 145 6.29 21.56 -2.82
CA GLY A 145 7.16 20.53 -2.24
C GLY A 145 7.75 20.88 -0.87
N GLN A 146 7.38 22.01 -0.27
CA GLN A 146 7.95 22.49 1.00
C GLN A 146 7.49 21.66 2.20
N SER A 147 6.35 20.98 2.10
CA SER A 147 5.86 20.06 3.13
C SER A 147 6.71 18.78 3.27
N GLY A 148 7.68 18.61 2.36
CA GLY A 148 8.56 17.43 2.33
C GLY A 148 7.87 16.18 1.77
N ARG A 149 8.42 15.00 2.09
CA ARG A 149 7.97 13.73 1.49
C ARG A 149 7.43 12.73 2.51
N HIS A 150 7.70 12.89 3.80
CA HIS A 150 7.28 11.93 4.83
C HIS A 150 5.79 12.07 5.12
N ALA A 151 5.00 11.12 4.64
CA ALA A 151 3.54 11.09 4.84
C ALA A 151 3.15 10.53 6.21
N GLY A 152 3.90 9.55 6.74
CA GLY A 152 3.64 9.02 8.08
C GLY A 152 4.10 7.59 8.28
N VAL A 153 3.68 7.04 9.42
CA VAL A 153 3.93 5.65 9.81
C VAL A 153 2.59 4.95 10.00
N GLN A 154 2.42 3.80 9.37
CA GLN A 154 1.23 2.97 9.52
C GLN A 154 1.58 1.67 10.24
N ILE A 155 0.77 1.34 11.25
CA ILE A 155 0.71 0.01 11.81
C ILE A 155 -0.64 -0.59 11.50
N GLU A 156 -0.65 -1.83 11.04
CA GLU A 156 -1.87 -2.55 10.72
C GLU A 156 -1.79 -3.99 11.22
N GLY A 157 -2.93 -4.59 11.49
CA GLY A 157 -3.00 -5.97 11.92
C GLY A 157 -4.34 -6.60 11.60
N ARG A 158 -4.30 -7.92 11.43
CA ARG A 158 -5.48 -8.72 11.14
C ARG A 158 -5.42 -10.03 11.90
N VAL A 159 -6.59 -10.48 12.35
CA VAL A 159 -6.84 -11.84 12.86
C VAL A 159 -7.96 -12.45 12.06
N ARG A 160 -7.72 -13.64 11.54
CA ARG A 160 -8.69 -14.44 10.81
C ARG A 160 -8.91 -15.78 11.52
N TYR A 161 -10.18 -16.13 11.74
CA TYR A 161 -10.54 -17.36 12.41
C TYR A 161 -11.67 -18.11 11.69
N TRP A 162 -11.43 -19.39 11.36
CA TRP A 162 -12.44 -20.27 10.82
C TRP A 162 -13.28 -20.88 11.95
N VAL A 163 -14.45 -20.31 12.20
CA VAL A 163 -15.43 -20.83 13.17
C VAL A 163 -15.89 -22.23 12.75
N VAL A 164 -16.30 -22.35 11.48
CA VAL A 164 -16.57 -23.62 10.83
C VAL A 164 -15.62 -23.72 9.63
N PRO A 165 -14.68 -24.70 9.63
CA PRO A 165 -13.70 -24.84 8.55
C PRO A 165 -14.35 -24.87 7.18
N LYS A 166 -13.86 -24.03 6.25
CA LYS A 166 -14.34 -23.88 4.88
C LYS A 166 -15.80 -23.40 4.72
N ARG A 167 -16.48 -23.01 5.80
CA ARG A 167 -17.87 -22.54 5.72
C ARG A 167 -18.10 -21.19 6.38
N LEU A 168 -17.56 -20.99 7.58
CA LEU A 168 -17.78 -19.74 8.32
C LEU A 168 -16.46 -19.18 8.82
N ARG A 169 -16.13 -17.99 8.38
CA ARG A 169 -14.89 -17.29 8.72
C ARG A 169 -15.18 -15.92 9.34
N MET A 170 -14.52 -15.62 10.44
CA MET A 170 -14.42 -14.30 11.02
C MET A 170 -13.08 -13.67 10.59
N ASP A 171 -13.12 -12.41 10.21
CA ASP A 171 -11.94 -11.61 9.87
C ASP A 171 -12.07 -10.25 10.57
N THR A 172 -11.08 -9.86 11.36
CA THR A 172 -11.08 -8.56 12.03
C THR A 172 -9.69 -7.94 11.96
N GLY A 173 -9.64 -6.64 11.84
CA GLY A 173 -8.38 -5.93 11.77
C GLY A 173 -8.49 -4.47 12.10
N VAL A 174 -7.32 -3.88 12.26
CA VAL A 174 -7.13 -2.46 12.56
C VAL A 174 -6.02 -1.89 11.70
N ALA A 175 -6.10 -0.60 11.39
CA ALA A 175 -5.01 0.17 10.81
C ALA A 175 -4.96 1.55 11.49
N LEU A 176 -3.76 1.96 11.86
CA LEU A 176 -3.46 3.24 12.52
C LEU A 176 -2.39 3.94 11.69
N LEU A 177 -2.72 5.14 11.19
CA LEU A 177 -1.78 5.99 10.47
C LEU A 177 -1.44 7.21 11.31
N ALA A 178 -0.23 7.24 11.85
CA ALA A 178 0.35 8.44 12.45
C ALA A 178 0.85 9.35 11.33
N LYS A 179 0.25 10.55 11.21
CA LYS A 179 0.61 11.51 10.17
C LYS A 179 2.03 12.00 10.32
N GLY A 180 2.77 12.01 9.22
CA GLY A 180 4.07 12.65 9.10
C GLY A 180 3.98 14.13 8.72
N ARG A 181 5.14 14.75 8.53
CA ARG A 181 5.26 16.18 8.21
C ARG A 181 4.41 16.58 6.99
N PHE A 182 4.43 15.79 5.93
CA PHE A 182 3.67 16.10 4.71
C PHE A 182 2.16 16.20 5.00
N LEU A 183 1.57 15.21 5.67
CA LEU A 183 0.13 15.19 5.99
C LEU A 183 -0.28 16.19 7.09
N HIS A 184 0.69 16.85 7.74
CA HIS A 184 0.43 17.96 8.65
C HIS A 184 0.55 19.33 7.97
N GLN A 185 1.42 19.48 6.98
CA GLN A 185 1.80 20.78 6.43
C GLN A 185 1.25 21.07 5.03
N ALA A 186 0.85 20.07 4.25
CA ALA A 186 0.26 20.30 2.95
C ALA A 186 -1.03 21.12 3.07
N SER A 187 -1.18 22.13 2.21
CA SER A 187 -2.23 23.17 2.31
C SER A 187 -3.66 22.62 2.27
N ASN A 188 -3.87 21.47 1.64
CA ASN A 188 -5.17 20.80 1.57
C ASN A 188 -5.22 19.52 2.44
N ALA A 189 -4.27 19.34 3.35
CA ALA A 189 -4.31 18.23 4.29
C ALA A 189 -5.44 18.45 5.32
N PRO A 190 -6.20 17.40 5.67
CA PRO A 190 -7.19 17.49 6.73
C PRO A 190 -6.54 17.86 8.07
N SER A 191 -7.12 18.82 8.80
CA SER A 191 -6.63 19.26 10.13
C SER A 191 -6.83 18.21 11.23
N THR A 192 -7.36 17.04 10.91
CA THR A 192 -7.56 15.92 11.84
C THR A 192 -6.23 15.32 12.32
N GLY A 193 -6.24 14.67 13.48
CA GLY A 193 -5.11 13.89 14.02
C GLY A 193 -4.80 12.64 13.19
N SER A 194 -4.22 11.64 13.83
CA SER A 194 -3.96 10.33 13.24
C SER A 194 -5.23 9.65 12.75
N THR A 195 -5.13 8.84 11.70
CA THR A 195 -6.26 8.09 11.16
C THR A 195 -6.34 6.73 11.83
N HIS A 196 -7.53 6.36 12.24
CA HIS A 196 -7.84 5.07 12.85
C HIS A 196 -8.90 4.37 12.03
N TYR A 197 -8.69 3.09 11.77
CA TYR A 197 -9.61 2.24 11.06
C TYR A 197 -9.72 0.89 11.75
N ALA A 198 -10.92 0.36 11.88
CA ALA A 198 -11.16 -0.99 12.38
C ALA A 198 -12.32 -1.61 11.60
N TYR A 199 -12.27 -2.91 11.43
CA TYR A 199 -13.34 -3.67 10.77
C TYR A 199 -13.56 -5.03 11.41
N PHE A 200 -14.75 -5.57 11.16
CA PHE A 200 -15.13 -6.93 11.46
C PHE A 200 -15.96 -7.47 10.30
N ASP A 201 -15.53 -8.60 9.75
CA ASP A 201 -16.21 -9.31 8.67
C ASP A 201 -16.61 -10.72 9.10
N LEU A 202 -17.78 -11.13 8.66
CA LEU A 202 -18.26 -12.49 8.76
C LEU A 202 -18.55 -13.01 7.35
N ALA A 203 -17.77 -13.98 6.90
CA ALA A 203 -17.90 -14.55 5.56
C ALA A 203 -18.40 -16.00 5.63
N THR A 204 -19.39 -16.33 4.80
CA THR A 204 -19.93 -17.68 4.63
C THR A 204 -19.63 -18.18 3.22
N GLU A 205 -19.20 -19.44 3.11
CA GLU A 205 -18.97 -20.13 1.84
C GLU A 205 -19.96 -21.33 1.76
N PHE A 206 -20.65 -21.46 0.63
CA PHE A 206 -21.66 -22.49 0.38
C PHE A 206 -21.18 -23.51 -0.64
#